data_9953be71cc70f6ee78e150024add73f4
#
_entry.id   9953be71cc70f6ee78e150024add73f4
#
_cell.length_a   1.000
_cell.length_b   1.000
_cell.length_c   1.000
_cell.angle_alpha   90.00
_cell.angle_beta   90.00
_cell.angle_gamma   90.00
#
_symmetry.space_group_name_H-M   'P 1'
#
loop_
_entity.id
_entity.type
_entity.pdbx_description
1 polymer ?
#
loop_
_entity_poly.entity_id
_entity_poly.type
_entity_poly.pdbx_seq_one_letter_code
_entity_poly.pdbx_strand_id
1 'polypeptide(L)'
;MRIARTPEGKYVLYMKRLLHRVSVVCVLAALVGIGTSVQAQKSMTIQATAMGTSTQMGKLYSVNIYIQQYSTPEERQLLIKAFKTKGQDGLIDVLEDLKPKGRVRFASGGVGNDVKYIMELPAEKGARRLRLVTDRNLAFGELYHGTRSREHSVGAIELLLTPDGKGSGTVLPACRLTVDKKKQQVEIETYQNPWKLTNFMISND
;
A
#
# COMPACT_ATOMS: atom_id res chain seq x y z
N MET A 1 46.52 -21.48 65.58
CA MET A 1 45.67 -20.31 65.58
C MET A 1 44.63 -20.47 64.49
N ARG A 2 43.38 -20.86 64.77
CA ARG A 2 42.32 -21.10 63.79
C ARG A 2 41.45 -19.83 63.69
N ILE A 3 41.50 -19.26 62.51
CA ILE A 3 40.65 -18.09 62.25
C ILE A 3 39.25 -18.58 61.89
N ALA A 4 38.27 -18.25 62.72
CA ALA A 4 36.85 -18.56 62.52
C ALA A 4 36.35 -17.69 61.30
N ARG A 5 35.88 -18.31 60.28
CA ARG A 5 35.17 -17.63 59.15
C ARG A 5 33.73 -17.33 59.59
N THR A 6 33.40 -16.08 59.69
CA THR A 6 32.06 -15.57 59.97
C THR A 6 31.05 -15.98 58.89
N PRO A 7 29.80 -16.36 59.28
CA PRO A 7 28.79 -16.83 58.32
C PRO A 7 28.23 -15.76 57.36
N GLU A 8 28.52 -14.50 57.58
CA GLU A 8 27.97 -13.37 56.82
C GLU A 8 28.34 -13.35 55.33
N GLY A 9 29.52 -13.86 54.97
CA GLY A 9 29.97 -13.86 53.55
C GLY A 9 29.15 -14.75 52.60
N LYS A 10 28.48 -15.78 53.12
CA LYS A 10 27.67 -16.70 52.33
C LYS A 10 26.31 -16.08 51.93
N TYR A 11 25.70 -15.30 52.79
CA TYR A 11 24.41 -14.67 52.55
C TYR A 11 24.52 -13.53 51.55
N VAL A 12 25.61 -12.77 51.57
CA VAL A 12 25.86 -11.68 50.58
C VAL A 12 26.04 -12.24 49.18
N LEU A 13 26.72 -13.37 49.04
CA LEU A 13 26.91 -14.01 47.71
C LEU A 13 25.62 -14.62 47.17
N TYR A 14 24.76 -15.15 48.03
CA TYR A 14 23.48 -15.73 47.68
C TYR A 14 22.48 -14.65 47.23
N MET A 15 22.42 -13.53 47.96
CA MET A 15 21.59 -12.39 47.61
C MET A 15 22.01 -11.75 46.25
N LYS A 16 23.31 -11.61 45.98
CA LYS A 16 23.77 -11.10 44.67
C LYS A 16 23.39 -12.01 43.50
N ARG A 17 23.42 -13.33 43.70
CA ARG A 17 22.99 -14.29 42.65
C ARG A 17 21.46 -14.30 42.45
N LEU A 18 20.70 -14.08 43.53
CA LEU A 18 19.23 -13.99 43.46
C LEU A 18 18.78 -12.72 42.74
N LEU A 19 19.40 -11.57 43.05
CA LEU A 19 19.13 -10.30 42.38
C LEU A 19 19.47 -10.33 40.89
N HIS A 20 20.57 -11.02 40.51
CA HIS A 20 20.92 -11.15 39.06
C HIS A 20 19.93 -12.03 38.30
N ARG A 21 19.40 -13.08 38.92
CA ARG A 21 18.40 -13.96 38.28
C ARG A 21 17.04 -13.27 38.15
N VAL A 22 16.64 -12.45 39.11
CA VAL A 22 15.39 -11.68 39.04
C VAL A 22 15.49 -10.58 37.97
N SER A 23 16.62 -9.86 37.84
CA SER A 23 16.86 -8.87 36.82
C SER A 23 16.81 -9.45 35.40
N VAL A 24 17.40 -10.64 35.19
CA VAL A 24 17.42 -11.28 33.84
C VAL A 24 16.02 -11.74 33.46
N VAL A 25 15.21 -12.24 34.39
CA VAL A 25 13.83 -12.66 34.11
C VAL A 25 12.93 -11.46 33.79
N CYS A 26 13.09 -10.31 34.48
CA CYS A 26 12.32 -9.10 34.16
C CYS A 26 12.69 -8.48 32.81
N VAL A 27 13.95 -8.56 32.35
CA VAL A 27 14.37 -8.07 31.04
C VAL A 27 13.85 -8.96 29.92
N LEU A 28 13.78 -10.30 30.11
CA LEU A 28 13.18 -11.19 29.12
C LEU A 28 11.65 -11.02 29.02
N ALA A 29 10.96 -10.71 30.11
CA ALA A 29 9.52 -10.48 30.10
C ALA A 29 9.13 -9.15 29.41
N ALA A 30 10.02 -8.14 29.43
CA ALA A 30 9.80 -6.86 28.75
C ALA A 30 9.96 -6.93 27.21
N LEU A 31 10.65 -7.95 26.68
CA LEU A 31 10.86 -8.13 25.23
C LEU A 31 9.71 -8.85 24.52
N VAL A 32 8.78 -9.48 25.25
CA VAL A 32 7.63 -10.20 24.67
C VAL A 32 6.42 -9.28 24.46
N GLY A 33 6.47 -8.04 24.94
CA GLY A 33 5.33 -7.10 24.95
C GLY A 33 5.21 -6.18 23.73
N ILE A 34 6.09 -6.25 22.70
CA ILE A 34 5.90 -5.52 21.46
C ILE A 34 5.11 -6.41 20.48
N GLY A 35 3.91 -6.77 20.91
CA GLY A 35 2.88 -7.21 19.98
C GLY A 35 2.56 -6.04 19.07
N THR A 36 3.10 -6.03 17.85
CA THR A 36 2.56 -5.19 16.79
C THR A 36 1.11 -5.61 16.62
N SER A 37 0.19 -4.80 17.16
CA SER A 37 -1.22 -4.94 16.85
C SER A 37 -1.33 -4.73 15.33
N VAL A 38 -1.37 -5.83 14.58
CA VAL A 38 -1.81 -5.82 13.20
C VAL A 38 -3.28 -5.41 13.28
N GLN A 39 -3.52 -4.12 13.23
CA GLN A 39 -4.86 -3.60 13.14
C GLN A 39 -5.43 -4.13 11.83
N ALA A 40 -6.37 -5.06 11.92
CA ALA A 40 -7.05 -5.61 10.76
C ALA A 40 -7.63 -4.42 9.98
N GLN A 41 -7.05 -4.17 8.83
CA GLN A 41 -7.51 -3.09 7.98
C GLN A 41 -8.89 -3.44 7.47
N LYS A 42 -9.89 -2.61 7.77
CA LYS A 42 -11.24 -2.76 7.24
C LYS A 42 -11.21 -2.66 5.73
N SER A 43 -11.92 -3.55 5.06
CA SER A 43 -12.14 -3.45 3.63
C SER A 43 -12.96 -2.21 3.30
N MET A 44 -12.77 -1.67 2.10
CA MET A 44 -13.43 -0.45 1.65
C MET A 44 -13.93 -0.65 0.22
N THR A 45 -15.17 -0.32 0.00
CA THR A 45 -15.78 -0.27 -1.34
C THR A 45 -16.08 1.17 -1.71
N ILE A 46 -15.61 1.59 -2.88
CA ILE A 46 -15.84 2.92 -3.42
C ILE A 46 -16.56 2.77 -4.76
N GLN A 47 -17.72 3.38 -4.86
CA GLN A 47 -18.42 3.58 -6.13
C GLN A 47 -18.20 5.01 -6.58
N ALA A 48 -17.90 5.20 -7.87
CA ALA A 48 -17.65 6.52 -8.43
C ALA A 48 -18.03 6.55 -9.92
N THR A 49 -18.03 7.75 -10.50
CA THR A 49 -18.19 7.96 -11.93
C THR A 49 -16.86 8.42 -12.54
N ALA A 50 -16.35 7.67 -13.50
CA ALA A 50 -15.22 8.06 -14.31
C ALA A 50 -15.73 8.93 -15.48
N MET A 51 -15.25 10.16 -15.56
CA MET A 51 -15.61 11.15 -16.57
C MET A 51 -14.40 11.40 -17.48
N GLY A 52 -14.60 11.22 -18.78
CA GLY A 52 -13.60 11.46 -19.80
C GLY A 52 -13.20 12.93 -19.87
N THR A 53 -11.92 13.19 -20.12
CA THR A 53 -11.37 14.52 -20.35
C THR A 53 -10.79 14.64 -21.76
N SER A 54 -10.59 15.86 -22.26
CA SER A 54 -10.02 16.11 -23.59
C SER A 54 -10.77 15.36 -24.69
N THR A 55 -10.11 14.51 -25.45
CA THR A 55 -10.69 13.73 -26.56
C THR A 55 -11.78 12.73 -26.13
N GLN A 56 -11.88 12.45 -24.83
CA GLN A 56 -12.88 11.56 -24.23
C GLN A 56 -14.03 12.31 -23.55
N MET A 57 -14.09 13.63 -23.72
CA MET A 57 -15.11 14.47 -23.13
C MET A 57 -16.53 13.96 -23.46
N GLY A 58 -17.41 13.96 -22.46
CA GLY A 58 -18.79 13.47 -22.56
C GLY A 58 -18.96 11.98 -22.30
N LYS A 59 -17.89 11.19 -22.24
CA LYS A 59 -17.99 9.77 -21.87
C LYS A 59 -18.01 9.61 -20.36
N LEU A 60 -18.93 8.77 -19.87
CA LEU A 60 -19.14 8.48 -18.46
C LEU A 60 -19.18 6.97 -18.25
N TYR A 61 -18.45 6.49 -17.26
CA TYR A 61 -18.48 5.08 -16.83
C TYR A 61 -18.60 4.98 -15.32
N SER A 62 -19.53 4.16 -14.84
CA SER A 62 -19.53 3.78 -13.42
C SER A 62 -18.33 2.90 -13.13
N VAL A 63 -17.68 3.13 -11.99
CA VAL A 63 -16.56 2.35 -11.51
C VAL A 63 -16.76 1.92 -10.07
N ASN A 64 -16.47 0.65 -9.77
CA ASN A 64 -16.42 0.09 -8.45
C ASN A 64 -14.97 -0.26 -8.10
N ILE A 65 -14.49 0.24 -6.98
CA ILE A 65 -13.13 0.03 -6.48
C ILE A 65 -13.24 -0.68 -5.14
N TYR A 66 -12.68 -1.88 -5.06
CA TYR A 66 -12.65 -2.71 -3.86
C TYR A 66 -11.24 -2.71 -3.31
N ILE A 67 -11.05 -2.23 -2.09
CA ILE A 67 -9.78 -2.20 -1.37
C ILE A 67 -9.90 -3.19 -0.22
N GLN A 68 -9.08 -4.25 -0.25
CA GLN A 68 -9.08 -5.29 0.77
C GLN A 68 -7.93 -5.10 1.76
N GLN A 69 -6.77 -4.71 1.26
CA GLN A 69 -5.58 -4.48 2.08
C GLN A 69 -4.61 -3.51 1.40
N TYR A 70 -3.77 -2.85 2.18
CA TYR A 70 -2.67 -2.04 1.64
C TYR A 70 -1.43 -2.89 1.41
N SER A 71 -0.55 -2.38 0.56
CA SER A 71 0.75 -2.99 0.36
C SER A 71 1.66 -2.77 1.56
N THR A 72 2.45 -3.77 1.88
CA THR A 72 3.38 -3.72 3.00
C THR A 72 4.64 -2.89 2.67
N PRO A 73 5.38 -2.44 3.67
CA PRO A 73 6.68 -1.80 3.45
C PRO A 73 7.66 -2.69 2.68
N GLU A 74 7.62 -4.02 2.90
CA GLU A 74 8.46 -5.01 2.24
C GLU A 74 8.14 -5.09 0.75
N GLU A 75 6.86 -5.16 0.38
CA GLU A 75 6.41 -5.15 -1.02
C GLU A 75 6.84 -3.88 -1.73
N ARG A 76 6.76 -2.72 -1.07
CA ARG A 76 7.27 -1.46 -1.60
C ARG A 76 8.78 -1.51 -1.85
N GLN A 77 9.57 -2.03 -0.91
CA GLN A 77 11.01 -2.16 -1.08
C GLN A 77 11.36 -3.13 -2.21
N LEU A 78 10.57 -4.19 -2.39
CA LEU A 78 10.73 -5.14 -3.48
C LEU A 78 10.57 -4.45 -4.83
N LEU A 79 9.51 -3.63 -5.01
CA LEU A 79 9.27 -2.84 -6.21
C LEU A 79 10.41 -1.85 -6.48
N ILE A 80 10.87 -1.12 -5.45
CA ILE A 80 11.97 -0.16 -5.57
C ILE A 80 13.27 -0.86 -5.99
N LYS A 81 13.57 -2.03 -5.41
CA LYS A 81 14.75 -2.83 -5.76
C LYS A 81 14.67 -3.33 -7.21
N ALA A 82 13.52 -3.84 -7.62
CA ALA A 82 13.30 -4.30 -8.98
C ALA A 82 13.48 -3.17 -10.00
N PHE A 83 12.95 -1.98 -9.72
CA PHE A 83 13.16 -0.80 -10.56
C PHE A 83 14.63 -0.40 -10.67
N LYS A 84 15.39 -0.44 -9.57
CA LYS A 84 16.83 -0.13 -9.58
C LYS A 84 17.63 -1.11 -10.45
N THR A 85 17.16 -2.35 -10.58
CA THR A 85 17.86 -3.42 -11.30
C THR A 85 17.47 -3.49 -12.78
N LYS A 86 16.17 -3.43 -13.07
CA LYS A 86 15.63 -3.65 -14.43
C LYS A 86 14.72 -2.51 -14.91
N GLY A 87 14.64 -1.39 -14.19
CA GLY A 87 13.75 -0.27 -14.53
C GLY A 87 12.27 -0.67 -14.47
N GLN A 88 11.50 -0.14 -15.40
CA GLN A 88 10.07 -0.37 -15.54
C GLN A 88 9.71 -1.86 -15.66
N ASP A 89 10.46 -2.62 -16.45
CA ASP A 89 10.20 -4.05 -16.64
C ASP A 89 10.28 -4.82 -15.32
N GLY A 90 11.27 -4.50 -14.48
CA GLY A 90 11.39 -5.12 -13.16
C GLY A 90 10.22 -4.78 -12.23
N LEU A 91 9.65 -3.57 -12.31
CA LEU A 91 8.44 -3.22 -11.58
C LEU A 91 7.25 -4.06 -12.02
N ILE A 92 7.08 -4.24 -13.34
CA ILE A 92 5.98 -5.01 -13.91
C ILE A 92 6.10 -6.48 -13.48
N ASP A 93 7.29 -7.08 -13.63
CA ASP A 93 7.54 -8.47 -13.22
C ASP A 93 7.10 -8.69 -11.76
N VAL A 94 7.48 -7.78 -10.85
CA VAL A 94 7.10 -7.88 -9.43
C VAL A 94 5.60 -7.66 -9.23
N LEU A 95 4.97 -6.70 -9.93
CA LEU A 95 3.53 -6.46 -9.80
C LEU A 95 2.70 -7.68 -10.22
N GLU A 96 3.10 -8.37 -11.28
CA GLU A 96 2.43 -9.59 -11.73
C GLU A 96 2.46 -10.69 -10.66
N ASP A 97 3.58 -10.83 -9.95
CA ASP A 97 3.78 -11.84 -8.90
C ASP A 97 3.08 -11.50 -7.57
N LEU A 98 2.78 -10.21 -7.31
CA LEU A 98 2.12 -9.81 -6.07
C LEU A 98 0.68 -10.36 -5.99
N LYS A 99 0.26 -10.72 -4.77
CA LYS A 99 -1.15 -11.05 -4.51
C LYS A 99 -2.02 -9.80 -4.68
N PRO A 100 -3.23 -9.94 -5.25
CA PRO A 100 -4.17 -8.83 -5.34
C PRO A 100 -4.46 -8.19 -3.97
N LYS A 101 -4.48 -6.87 -3.93
CA LYS A 101 -4.83 -6.04 -2.76
C LYS A 101 -6.25 -5.51 -2.84
N GLY A 102 -6.83 -5.61 -4.00
CA GLY A 102 -8.16 -5.13 -4.30
C GLY A 102 -8.51 -5.38 -5.77
N ARG A 103 -9.58 -4.78 -6.21
CA ARG A 103 -10.07 -4.90 -7.59
C ARG A 103 -10.73 -3.61 -8.06
N VAL A 104 -10.57 -3.29 -9.32
CA VAL A 104 -11.31 -2.21 -9.97
C VAL A 104 -12.16 -2.77 -11.11
N ARG A 105 -13.41 -2.32 -11.21
CA ARG A 105 -14.38 -2.79 -12.20
C ARG A 105 -15.14 -1.61 -12.79
N PHE A 106 -15.12 -1.50 -14.11
CA PHE A 106 -15.89 -0.53 -14.84
C PHE A 106 -17.20 -1.16 -15.36
N ALA A 107 -18.30 -0.39 -15.39
CA ALA A 107 -19.61 -0.91 -15.82
C ALA A 107 -19.67 -1.25 -17.32
N SER A 108 -18.65 -0.91 -18.10
CA SER A 108 -18.52 -1.29 -19.52
C SER A 108 -18.40 -2.80 -19.77
N GLY A 109 -18.42 -3.62 -18.71
CA GLY A 109 -18.35 -5.07 -18.76
C GLY A 109 -16.99 -5.65 -18.35
N GLY A 110 -16.92 -6.97 -18.22
CA GLY A 110 -15.72 -7.71 -17.87
C GLY A 110 -15.53 -7.99 -16.40
N VAL A 111 -14.53 -8.81 -16.10
CA VAL A 111 -14.22 -9.31 -14.75
C VAL A 111 -13.59 -8.22 -13.87
N GLY A 112 -13.12 -7.13 -14.49
CA GLY A 112 -12.34 -6.08 -13.81
C GLY A 112 -10.84 -6.40 -13.78
N ASN A 113 -10.08 -5.50 -13.17
CA ASN A 113 -8.63 -5.58 -13.04
C ASN A 113 -8.24 -5.75 -11.58
N ASP A 114 -7.30 -6.63 -11.32
CA ASP A 114 -6.70 -6.77 -10.00
C ASP A 114 -5.80 -5.56 -9.70
N VAL A 115 -5.98 -5.01 -8.51
CA VAL A 115 -5.08 -3.99 -7.96
C VAL A 115 -4.00 -4.70 -7.16
N LYS A 116 -2.77 -4.60 -7.61
CA LYS A 116 -1.62 -5.33 -7.03
C LYS A 116 -0.86 -4.52 -5.99
N TYR A 117 -0.90 -3.21 -6.11
CA TYR A 117 -0.21 -2.33 -5.18
C TYR A 117 -1.12 -1.18 -4.76
N ILE A 118 -1.26 -0.98 -3.45
CA ILE A 118 -2.04 0.10 -2.85
C ILE A 118 -1.21 0.76 -1.76
N MET A 119 -1.04 2.07 -1.85
CA MET A 119 -0.34 2.83 -0.82
C MET A 119 -1.09 4.11 -0.46
N GLU A 120 -0.94 4.52 0.79
CA GLU A 120 -1.39 5.81 1.26
C GLU A 120 -0.27 6.84 1.09
N LEU A 121 -0.60 7.97 0.49
CA LEU A 121 0.29 9.10 0.25
C LEU A 121 0.04 10.19 1.28
N PRO A 122 1.02 11.06 1.55
CA PRO A 122 0.80 12.24 2.35
C PRO A 122 -0.38 13.06 1.81
N ALA A 123 -1.25 13.50 2.71
CA ALA A 123 -2.42 14.32 2.41
C ALA A 123 -2.60 15.40 3.47
N GLU A 124 -3.48 16.34 3.24
CA GLU A 124 -3.87 17.35 4.21
C GLU A 124 -4.56 16.70 5.43
N LYS A 125 -4.58 17.44 6.55
CA LYS A 125 -5.12 16.92 7.81
C LYS A 125 -6.55 16.40 7.66
N GLY A 126 -6.73 15.12 8.01
CA GLY A 126 -8.01 14.42 7.97
C GLY A 126 -8.40 13.84 6.60
N ALA A 127 -7.72 14.20 5.52
CA ALA A 127 -7.91 13.57 4.23
C ALA A 127 -6.99 12.34 4.07
N ARG A 128 -7.38 11.42 3.19
CA ARG A 128 -6.59 10.25 2.81
C ARG A 128 -6.35 10.25 1.31
N ARG A 129 -5.11 10.18 0.90
CA ARG A 129 -4.75 10.06 -0.50
C ARG A 129 -4.21 8.66 -0.77
N LEU A 130 -4.88 7.95 -1.66
CA LEU A 130 -4.53 6.57 -2.00
C LEU A 130 -4.05 6.50 -3.46
N ARG A 131 -3.03 5.70 -3.68
CA ARG A 131 -2.55 5.32 -5.02
C ARG A 131 -2.71 3.83 -5.19
N LEU A 132 -3.42 3.44 -6.24
CA LEU A 132 -3.68 2.07 -6.62
C LEU A 132 -3.02 1.80 -7.96
N VAL A 133 -2.34 0.66 -8.09
CA VAL A 133 -1.66 0.24 -9.33
C VAL A 133 -2.10 -1.17 -9.68
N THR A 134 -2.42 -1.39 -10.94
CA THR A 134 -2.79 -2.70 -11.50
C THR A 134 -1.59 -3.36 -12.18
N ASP A 135 -1.66 -4.65 -12.42
CA ASP A 135 -0.64 -5.42 -13.15
C ASP A 135 -0.73 -5.23 -14.67
N ARG A 136 -1.78 -4.61 -15.16
CA ARG A 136 -2.06 -4.40 -16.58
C ARG A 136 -2.91 -3.16 -16.79
N ASN A 137 -2.99 -2.71 -18.03
CA ASN A 137 -3.83 -1.58 -18.42
C ASN A 137 -5.29 -1.76 -18.01
N LEU A 138 -5.92 -0.67 -17.59
CA LEU A 138 -7.35 -0.62 -17.33
C LEU A 138 -8.10 -0.52 -18.66
N ALA A 139 -8.69 -1.62 -19.08
CA ALA A 139 -9.48 -1.68 -20.30
C ALA A 139 -10.92 -1.27 -20.02
N PHE A 140 -11.31 -0.09 -20.48
CA PHE A 140 -12.69 0.35 -20.48
C PHE A 140 -12.95 1.32 -21.65
N GLY A 141 -14.13 1.27 -22.22
CA GLY A 141 -14.50 2.07 -23.38
C GLY A 141 -13.57 1.85 -24.59
N GLU A 142 -13.42 2.87 -25.42
CA GLU A 142 -12.62 2.83 -26.65
C GLU A 142 -11.10 2.92 -26.41
N LEU A 143 -10.65 3.04 -25.17
CA LEU A 143 -9.23 3.12 -24.82
C LEU A 143 -8.46 1.81 -25.09
N TYR A 144 -9.16 0.78 -25.52
CA TYR A 144 -8.61 -0.56 -25.72
C TYR A 144 -7.67 -0.70 -26.91
N HIS A 145 -7.66 0.24 -27.84
CA HIS A 145 -6.94 0.11 -29.12
C HIS A 145 -5.62 0.90 -29.23
N GLY A 146 -5.19 1.55 -28.16
CA GLY A 146 -3.88 2.21 -28.12
C GLY A 146 -2.74 1.20 -28.06
N THR A 147 -1.65 1.51 -28.74
CA THR A 147 -0.41 0.74 -28.80
C THR A 147 0.00 0.21 -27.42
N ARG A 148 0.01 -1.11 -27.28
CA ARG A 148 0.52 -1.83 -26.12
C ARG A 148 2.05 -1.77 -26.08
N SER A 149 2.63 -0.63 -25.69
CA SER A 149 4.05 -0.62 -25.37
C SER A 149 4.23 -1.16 -23.94
N ARG A 150 5.27 -1.95 -23.70
CA ARG A 150 5.63 -2.41 -22.35
C ARG A 150 5.84 -1.26 -21.38
N GLU A 151 6.17 -0.08 -21.88
CA GLU A 151 6.36 1.12 -21.08
C GLU A 151 5.08 1.67 -20.43
N HIS A 152 3.89 1.38 -20.99
CA HIS A 152 2.59 1.84 -20.51
C HIS A 152 1.66 0.65 -20.29
N SER A 153 2.14 -0.38 -19.62
CA SER A 153 1.46 -1.66 -19.45
C SER A 153 0.59 -1.77 -18.22
N VAL A 154 0.62 -0.77 -17.33
CA VAL A 154 -0.14 -0.78 -16.08
C VAL A 154 -1.16 0.35 -16.04
N GLY A 155 -2.22 0.15 -15.29
CA GLY A 155 -3.17 1.20 -14.94
C GLY A 155 -2.91 1.74 -13.53
N ALA A 156 -3.34 2.96 -13.28
CA ALA A 156 -3.26 3.54 -11.96
C ALA A 156 -4.51 4.36 -11.62
N ILE A 157 -4.82 4.43 -10.34
CA ILE A 157 -5.90 5.26 -9.80
C ILE A 157 -5.35 6.03 -8.62
N GLU A 158 -5.55 7.33 -8.59
CA GLU A 158 -5.34 8.16 -7.42
C GLU A 158 -6.67 8.63 -6.85
N LEU A 159 -6.84 8.48 -5.55
CA LEU A 159 -8.04 8.85 -4.82
C LEU A 159 -7.67 9.85 -3.73
N LEU A 160 -8.48 10.88 -3.57
CA LEU A 160 -8.48 11.78 -2.41
C LEU A 160 -9.82 11.63 -1.71
N LEU A 161 -9.79 11.09 -0.50
CA LEU A 161 -10.96 10.83 0.34
C LEU A 161 -10.96 11.85 1.47
N THR A 162 -12.06 12.58 1.63
CA THR A 162 -12.21 13.61 2.66
C THR A 162 -13.01 13.09 3.85
N PRO A 163 -12.87 13.66 5.06
CA PRO A 163 -13.54 13.18 6.28
C PRO A 163 -15.07 13.23 6.21
N ASP A 164 -15.62 14.07 5.36
CA ASP A 164 -17.07 14.21 5.14
C ASP A 164 -17.68 13.13 4.23
N GLY A 165 -16.89 12.07 3.93
CA GLY A 165 -17.33 10.96 3.08
C GLY A 165 -17.36 11.27 1.59
N LYS A 166 -16.89 12.46 1.18
CA LYS A 166 -16.70 12.80 -0.22
C LYS A 166 -15.36 12.32 -0.74
N GLY A 167 -15.22 12.36 -2.03
CA GLY A 167 -13.97 12.01 -2.68
C GLY A 167 -13.84 12.60 -4.07
N SER A 168 -12.61 12.62 -4.53
CA SER A 168 -12.24 12.91 -5.90
C SER A 168 -11.11 12.00 -6.31
N GLY A 169 -10.83 11.89 -7.59
CA GLY A 169 -9.71 11.09 -8.02
C GLY A 169 -9.47 11.17 -9.50
N THR A 170 -8.49 10.42 -9.94
CA THR A 170 -8.10 10.26 -11.35
C THR A 170 -7.87 8.81 -11.68
N VAL A 171 -8.22 8.42 -12.89
CA VAL A 171 -7.89 7.12 -13.48
C VAL A 171 -6.94 7.36 -14.64
N LEU A 172 -5.86 6.64 -14.64
CA LEU A 172 -4.87 6.56 -15.71
C LEU A 172 -4.93 5.15 -16.30
N PRO A 173 -5.63 4.97 -17.44
CA PRO A 173 -5.84 3.63 -18.01
C PRO A 173 -4.56 2.93 -18.39
N ALA A 174 -3.57 3.70 -18.81
CA ALA A 174 -2.24 3.22 -19.14
C ALA A 174 -1.21 4.25 -18.67
N CYS A 175 -0.23 3.82 -17.91
CA CYS A 175 0.80 4.70 -17.39
C CYS A 175 2.15 3.98 -17.28
N ARG A 176 3.18 4.77 -17.12
CA ARG A 176 4.52 4.33 -16.78
C ARG A 176 4.77 4.52 -15.27
N LEU A 177 5.44 3.56 -14.67
CA LEU A 177 5.87 3.69 -13.28
C LEU A 177 7.32 4.13 -13.21
N THR A 178 7.63 4.91 -12.20
CA THR A 178 8.99 5.31 -11.85
C THR A 178 9.17 5.25 -10.33
N VAL A 179 10.36 5.55 -9.84
CA VAL A 179 10.65 5.57 -8.40
C VAL A 179 11.27 6.89 -8.02
N ASP A 180 10.61 7.62 -7.13
CA ASP A 180 11.23 8.74 -6.44
C ASP A 180 12.25 8.22 -5.43
N LYS A 181 13.53 8.41 -5.74
CA LYS A 181 14.64 7.94 -4.91
C LYS A 181 14.72 8.65 -3.55
N LYS A 182 14.26 9.90 -3.45
CA LYS A 182 14.28 10.67 -2.21
C LYS A 182 13.17 10.22 -1.26
N LYS A 183 11.95 10.05 -1.78
CA LYS A 183 10.79 9.60 -1.01
C LYS A 183 10.73 8.08 -0.83
N GLN A 184 11.58 7.32 -1.53
CA GLN A 184 11.52 5.85 -1.59
C GLN A 184 10.09 5.35 -1.92
N GLN A 185 9.53 5.89 -3.01
CA GLN A 185 8.13 5.73 -3.35
C GLN A 185 7.96 5.46 -4.85
N VAL A 186 7.02 4.56 -5.19
CA VAL A 186 6.60 4.34 -6.58
C VAL A 186 5.77 5.53 -7.03
N GLU A 187 6.17 6.16 -8.12
CA GLU A 187 5.50 7.30 -8.74
C GLU A 187 4.92 6.93 -10.10
N ILE A 188 3.94 7.72 -10.54
CA ILE A 188 3.26 7.52 -11.81
C ILE A 188 3.68 8.63 -12.77
N GLU A 189 4.16 8.22 -13.93
CA GLU A 189 4.39 9.10 -15.07
C GLU A 189 3.31 8.84 -16.11
N THR A 190 2.58 9.88 -16.48
CA THR A 190 1.47 9.77 -17.41
C THR A 190 1.75 10.56 -18.68
N TYR A 191 1.40 9.96 -19.83
CA TYR A 191 1.42 10.59 -21.14
C TYR A 191 0.03 10.84 -21.72
N GLN A 192 -1.01 10.41 -20.98
CA GLN A 192 -2.40 10.53 -21.42
C GLN A 192 -3.18 11.44 -20.48
N ASN A 193 -4.24 12.05 -20.99
CA ASN A 193 -5.17 12.80 -20.17
C ASN A 193 -5.87 11.86 -19.18
N PRO A 194 -5.82 12.17 -17.88
CA PRO A 194 -6.47 11.35 -16.87
C PRO A 194 -7.99 11.46 -16.97
N TRP A 195 -8.71 10.38 -16.66
CA TRP A 195 -10.14 10.43 -16.40
C TRP A 195 -10.37 10.94 -14.98
N LYS A 196 -11.34 11.84 -14.81
CA LYS A 196 -11.71 12.33 -13.48
C LYS A 196 -12.69 11.37 -12.82
N LEU A 197 -12.48 11.10 -11.54
CA LEU A 197 -13.44 10.39 -10.69
C LEU A 197 -14.24 11.39 -9.87
N THR A 198 -15.56 11.24 -9.91
CA THR A 198 -16.55 12.07 -9.21
C THR A 198 -17.66 11.20 -8.63
N ASN A 199 -18.60 11.80 -7.89
CA ASN A 199 -19.78 11.12 -7.34
C ASN A 199 -19.42 9.90 -6.49
N PHE A 200 -18.55 10.11 -5.49
CA PHE A 200 -18.09 9.03 -4.61
C PHE A 200 -19.19 8.59 -3.64
N MET A 201 -19.37 7.29 -3.52
CA MET A 201 -20.09 6.63 -2.44
C MET A 201 -19.13 5.63 -1.80
N ILE A 202 -18.83 5.81 -0.52
CA ILE A 202 -17.82 5.03 0.21
C ILE A 202 -18.53 4.18 1.26
N SER A 203 -18.29 2.87 1.24
CA SER A 203 -18.71 1.92 2.26
C SER A 203 -17.49 1.25 2.88
N ASN A 204 -17.47 1.12 4.20
CA ASN A 204 -16.47 0.37 4.95
C ASN A 204 -17.15 -0.87 5.53
N ASP A 205 -16.63 -2.04 5.22
CA ASP A 205 -17.11 -3.33 5.70
C ASP A 205 -16.38 -3.78 6.97
#